data_de50427e9d01b12d6361833e2ab3c90d
#
_entry.id   de50427e9d01b12d6361833e2ab3c90d
#
_cell.length_a   1.000
_cell.length_b   1.000
_cell.length_c   1.000
_cell.angle_alpha   90.00
_cell.angle_beta   90.00
_cell.angle_gamma   90.00
#
_symmetry.space_group_name_H-M   'P 1'
#
loop_
_entity.id
_entity.type
_entity.pdbx_description
1 polymer ?
#
loop_
_entity_poly.entity_id
_entity_poly.type
_entity_poly.pdbx_seq_one_letter_code
_entity_poly.pdbx_strand_id
1 'polypeptide(L)'
;METKNLEGTRIESDLIGAREIPASALYGVHTLRGIENFPISKFHLSDYARFIYGLAVTKMAAARANHALGLLTDAQAQAIEQACQEIMDGQHHEHFPVDMIQGGAGTTTNMNANEVIANRALEIMGHQRGEYQYCSPNDHVNCAQSTNDAYPTAIHVGLYYRHLELLPHLQELIAAFRAKGQEFANIIKMGRTQLQDAVPMTLGQTFNGFASILEDEIKHLNEAAADFLTVNMGATAIGTGICAEPGYAEKCVQAMCDITGFNFQLSSDLVGATSDTSCMVGYSSAMRRLAVKVNKICNDLRLLACGPRCGIGEFNLPPMQPGSSIMPGKVNPVIPEVMSQVCYKVMGNDLCVAMAGDAAQMELNAMEPVMAQCCFESIELLENGFDTLRVRCIEGITANAEKCRSEVHNSIGVVTALNPVIGYKNSTKIAKEALETGRSVYDLVLEHGILTKEDLDTILSPENMIKPVKLDIKPMK
;
A
#
# COMPACT_ATOMS: atom_id res chain seq x y z
N MET A 1 -4.59 -5.75 -39.63
CA MET A 1 -4.55 -7.20 -39.93
C MET A 1 -5.84 -7.80 -39.41
N GLU A 2 -6.61 -8.46 -40.27
CA GLU A 2 -7.84 -9.12 -39.88
C GLU A 2 -7.55 -10.20 -38.82
N THR A 3 -8.15 -10.11 -37.66
CA THR A 3 -8.19 -11.20 -36.67
C THR A 3 -8.91 -12.37 -37.31
N LYS A 4 -8.15 -13.37 -37.79
CA LYS A 4 -8.73 -14.67 -38.15
C LYS A 4 -9.47 -15.18 -36.92
N ASN A 5 -10.76 -15.42 -37.03
CA ASN A 5 -11.56 -16.14 -36.04
C ASN A 5 -10.96 -17.54 -35.91
N LEU A 6 -10.17 -17.76 -34.83
CA LEU A 6 -9.58 -19.07 -34.50
C LEU A 6 -10.65 -19.87 -33.73
N GLU A 7 -11.61 -20.43 -34.47
CA GLU A 7 -12.56 -21.40 -33.93
C GLU A 7 -11.89 -22.80 -33.83
N GLY A 8 -12.14 -23.50 -32.73
CA GLY A 8 -11.68 -24.86 -32.51
C GLY A 8 -10.59 -24.97 -31.42
N THR A 9 -9.93 -26.10 -31.41
CA THR A 9 -8.83 -26.44 -30.50
C THR A 9 -7.55 -26.76 -31.25
N ARG A 10 -6.40 -26.60 -30.58
CA ARG A 10 -5.10 -27.16 -30.99
C ARG A 10 -4.62 -28.13 -29.94
N ILE A 11 -3.83 -29.13 -30.35
CA ILE A 11 -3.27 -30.12 -29.44
C ILE A 11 -1.84 -29.71 -29.13
N GLU A 12 -1.53 -29.59 -27.84
CA GLU A 12 -0.16 -29.46 -27.35
C GLU A 12 0.16 -30.60 -26.37
N SER A 13 1.44 -30.90 -26.22
CA SER A 13 1.88 -31.99 -25.34
C SER A 13 3.11 -31.59 -24.53
N ASP A 14 3.18 -32.15 -23.32
CA ASP A 14 4.33 -32.11 -22.44
C ASP A 14 4.71 -33.53 -21.98
N LEU A 15 5.61 -33.65 -20.99
CA LEU A 15 6.05 -34.96 -20.46
C LEU A 15 4.91 -35.77 -19.82
N ILE A 16 3.80 -35.15 -19.45
CA ILE A 16 2.65 -35.81 -18.79
C ILE A 16 1.61 -36.27 -19.83
N GLY A 17 1.65 -35.73 -21.05
CA GLY A 17 0.78 -36.10 -22.15
C GLY A 17 0.11 -34.93 -22.86
N ALA A 18 -0.71 -35.26 -23.87
CA ALA A 18 -1.35 -34.26 -24.72
C ALA A 18 -2.64 -33.67 -24.06
N ARG A 19 -2.93 -32.41 -24.41
CA ARG A 19 -4.15 -31.69 -24.06
C ARG A 19 -4.65 -30.87 -25.24
N GLU A 20 -5.96 -30.70 -25.29
CA GLU A 20 -6.61 -29.75 -26.21
C GLU A 20 -6.69 -28.38 -25.59
N ILE A 21 -6.23 -27.35 -26.31
CA ILE A 21 -6.20 -25.95 -25.89
C ILE A 21 -7.04 -25.15 -26.87
N PRO A 22 -7.83 -24.14 -26.40
CA PRO A 22 -8.56 -23.27 -27.32
C PRO A 22 -7.60 -22.67 -28.37
N ALA A 23 -7.93 -22.76 -29.64
CA ALA A 23 -7.07 -22.24 -30.71
C ALA A 23 -6.83 -20.73 -30.58
N SER A 24 -7.80 -20.00 -29.97
CA SER A 24 -7.71 -18.56 -29.68
C SER A 24 -6.78 -18.23 -28.51
N ALA A 25 -6.41 -19.18 -27.64
CA ALA A 25 -5.54 -18.91 -26.50
C ALA A 25 -4.08 -18.73 -26.92
N LEU A 26 -3.39 -17.73 -26.37
CA LEU A 26 -1.95 -17.59 -26.49
C LEU A 26 -1.20 -18.47 -25.48
N TYR A 27 -1.84 -18.86 -24.37
CA TYR A 27 -1.23 -19.81 -23.43
C TYR A 27 -1.22 -21.23 -23.99
N GLY A 28 -0.39 -22.11 -23.42
CA GLY A 28 -0.17 -23.46 -23.86
C GLY A 28 -0.59 -24.52 -22.83
N VAL A 29 -0.03 -25.73 -23.00
CA VAL A 29 -0.39 -26.91 -22.22
C VAL A 29 -0.06 -26.78 -20.72
N HIS A 30 1.05 -26.12 -20.38
CA HIS A 30 1.46 -25.95 -18.98
C HIS A 30 0.48 -25.05 -18.23
N THR A 31 0.09 -23.94 -18.85
CA THR A 31 -0.93 -23.03 -18.31
C THR A 31 -2.26 -23.74 -18.12
N LEU A 32 -2.71 -24.53 -19.11
CA LEU A 32 -3.95 -25.30 -18.99
C LEU A 32 -3.94 -26.22 -17.75
N ARG A 33 -2.81 -26.93 -17.54
CA ARG A 33 -2.67 -27.77 -16.33
C ARG A 33 -2.71 -26.94 -15.05
N GLY A 34 -2.12 -25.75 -15.05
CA GLY A 34 -2.20 -24.83 -13.92
C GLY A 34 -3.65 -24.42 -13.60
N ILE A 35 -4.43 -24.10 -14.61
CA ILE A 35 -5.87 -23.78 -14.46
C ILE A 35 -6.64 -24.98 -13.89
N GLU A 36 -6.35 -26.19 -14.39
CA GLU A 36 -7.01 -27.43 -13.92
C GLU A 36 -6.61 -27.77 -12.48
N ASN A 37 -5.34 -27.57 -12.10
CA ASN A 37 -4.78 -27.96 -10.81
C ASN A 37 -5.09 -26.98 -9.68
N PHE A 38 -5.20 -25.69 -9.98
CA PHE A 38 -5.29 -24.63 -8.97
C PHE A 38 -6.52 -23.73 -9.12
N PRO A 39 -7.75 -24.26 -9.12
CA PRO A 39 -8.97 -23.44 -9.04
C PRO A 39 -9.23 -23.07 -7.56
N ILE A 40 -8.38 -22.25 -6.96
CA ILE A 40 -8.31 -22.04 -5.51
C ILE A 40 -9.02 -20.75 -5.10
N SER A 41 -8.77 -19.68 -5.82
CA SER A 41 -9.27 -18.34 -5.44
C SER A 41 -10.01 -17.65 -6.58
N LYS A 42 -10.38 -16.39 -6.39
CA LYS A 42 -10.94 -15.52 -7.43
C LYS A 42 -9.89 -14.56 -8.00
N PHE A 43 -8.66 -14.65 -7.53
CA PHE A 43 -7.58 -13.76 -7.89
C PHE A 43 -6.74 -14.40 -9.00
N HIS A 44 -6.95 -13.96 -10.23
CA HIS A 44 -6.19 -14.43 -11.38
C HIS A 44 -5.06 -13.46 -11.71
N LEU A 45 -4.01 -13.96 -12.34
CA LEU A 45 -2.88 -13.14 -12.74
C LEU A 45 -3.31 -11.97 -13.65
N SER A 46 -4.34 -12.17 -14.49
CA SER A 46 -4.96 -11.14 -15.34
C SER A 46 -5.46 -9.92 -14.57
N ASP A 47 -5.75 -10.05 -13.28
CA ASP A 47 -6.22 -8.94 -12.43
C ASP A 47 -5.05 -8.05 -11.96
N TYR A 48 -3.81 -8.50 -12.14
CA TYR A 48 -2.59 -7.84 -11.65
C TYR A 48 -1.70 -7.33 -12.78
N ALA A 49 -2.14 -6.29 -13.48
CA ALA A 49 -1.47 -5.75 -14.67
C ALA A 49 0.02 -5.43 -14.46
N ARG A 50 0.41 -4.93 -13.28
CA ARG A 50 1.81 -4.62 -12.98
C ARG A 50 2.66 -5.86 -12.70
N PHE A 51 2.06 -6.95 -12.29
CA PHE A 51 2.78 -8.22 -12.21
C PHE A 51 3.05 -8.80 -13.61
N ILE A 52 2.05 -8.77 -14.50
CA ILE A 52 2.22 -9.14 -15.92
C ILE A 52 3.28 -8.25 -16.58
N TYR A 53 3.25 -6.96 -16.32
CA TYR A 53 4.29 -6.02 -16.76
C TYR A 53 5.68 -6.45 -16.28
N GLY A 54 5.82 -6.83 -15.00
CA GLY A 54 7.08 -7.34 -14.43
C GLY A 54 7.58 -8.61 -15.13
N LEU A 55 6.67 -9.54 -15.44
CA LEU A 55 7.00 -10.73 -16.23
C LEU A 55 7.51 -10.34 -17.62
N ALA A 56 6.84 -9.43 -18.31
CA ALA A 56 7.24 -8.99 -19.64
C ALA A 56 8.61 -8.29 -19.64
N VAL A 57 8.89 -7.40 -18.67
CA VAL A 57 10.21 -6.77 -18.48
C VAL A 57 11.29 -7.81 -18.29
N THR A 58 11.07 -8.79 -17.40
CA THR A 58 12.02 -9.86 -17.11
C THR A 58 12.33 -10.70 -18.35
N LYS A 59 11.29 -11.08 -19.10
CA LYS A 59 11.44 -11.88 -20.32
C LYS A 59 12.09 -11.09 -21.47
N MET A 60 11.77 -9.83 -21.62
CA MET A 60 12.45 -8.95 -22.60
C MET A 60 13.93 -8.77 -22.26
N ALA A 61 14.26 -8.55 -20.99
CA ALA A 61 15.65 -8.42 -20.55
C ALA A 61 16.45 -9.71 -20.77
N ALA A 62 15.86 -10.87 -20.47
CA ALA A 62 16.45 -12.16 -20.75
C ALA A 62 16.67 -12.39 -22.25
N ALA A 63 15.70 -12.04 -23.10
CA ALA A 63 15.83 -12.16 -24.55
C ALA A 63 16.97 -11.29 -25.09
N ARG A 64 17.11 -10.05 -24.65
CA ARG A 64 18.22 -9.16 -25.01
C ARG A 64 19.55 -9.71 -24.57
N ALA A 65 19.67 -10.23 -23.37
CA ALA A 65 20.89 -10.82 -22.85
C ALA A 65 21.29 -12.08 -23.67
N ASN A 66 20.35 -12.99 -23.92
CA ASN A 66 20.57 -14.20 -24.69
C ASN A 66 20.90 -13.91 -26.14
N HIS A 67 20.27 -12.91 -26.76
CA HIS A 67 20.62 -12.45 -28.10
C HIS A 67 22.06 -11.90 -28.16
N ALA A 68 22.44 -11.05 -27.20
CA ALA A 68 23.79 -10.50 -27.11
C ALA A 68 24.87 -11.57 -26.84
N LEU A 69 24.48 -12.73 -26.32
CA LEU A 69 25.35 -13.91 -26.11
C LEU A 69 25.29 -14.94 -27.27
N GLY A 70 24.50 -14.66 -28.31
CA GLY A 70 24.36 -15.51 -29.48
C GLY A 70 23.49 -16.74 -29.30
N LEU A 71 22.68 -16.80 -28.27
CA LEU A 71 21.76 -17.92 -27.97
C LEU A 71 20.39 -17.79 -28.67
N LEU A 72 20.03 -16.59 -29.11
CA LEU A 72 18.83 -16.33 -29.91
C LEU A 72 19.23 -15.74 -31.26
N THR A 73 18.48 -16.09 -32.30
CA THR A 73 18.59 -15.43 -33.60
C THR A 73 17.96 -14.03 -33.56
N ASP A 74 18.33 -13.15 -34.51
CA ASP A 74 17.73 -11.81 -34.63
C ASP A 74 16.20 -11.86 -34.71
N ALA A 75 15.65 -12.81 -35.51
CA ALA A 75 14.23 -12.97 -35.70
C ALA A 75 13.50 -13.36 -34.39
N GLN A 76 14.08 -14.31 -33.64
CA GLN A 76 13.51 -14.72 -32.33
C GLN A 76 13.57 -13.59 -31.31
N ALA A 77 14.73 -12.95 -31.17
CA ALA A 77 14.89 -11.85 -30.21
C ALA A 77 13.93 -10.71 -30.49
N GLN A 78 13.85 -10.24 -31.75
CA GLN A 78 12.94 -9.16 -32.14
C GLN A 78 11.46 -9.52 -31.91
N ALA A 79 11.05 -10.76 -32.23
CA ALA A 79 9.68 -11.21 -32.04
C ALA A 79 9.32 -11.35 -30.56
N ILE A 80 10.23 -11.85 -29.71
CA ILE A 80 10.04 -11.93 -28.26
C ILE A 80 9.96 -10.52 -27.66
N GLU A 81 10.87 -9.61 -28.04
CA GLU A 81 10.84 -8.23 -27.56
C GLU A 81 9.55 -7.51 -27.94
N GLN A 82 9.08 -7.69 -29.19
CA GLN A 82 7.81 -7.10 -29.61
C GLN A 82 6.63 -7.69 -28.84
N ALA A 83 6.57 -9.01 -28.62
CA ALA A 83 5.52 -9.64 -27.83
C ALA A 83 5.51 -9.12 -26.38
N CYS A 84 6.69 -8.99 -25.77
CA CYS A 84 6.82 -8.41 -24.43
C CYS A 84 6.37 -6.94 -24.39
N GLN A 85 6.71 -6.14 -25.43
CA GLN A 85 6.26 -4.74 -25.49
C GLN A 85 4.74 -4.64 -25.58
N GLU A 86 4.09 -5.45 -26.41
CA GLU A 86 2.62 -5.48 -26.50
C GLU A 86 1.97 -5.82 -25.13
N ILE A 87 2.56 -6.76 -24.38
CA ILE A 87 2.11 -7.12 -23.02
C ILE A 87 2.34 -5.95 -22.05
N MET A 88 3.47 -5.28 -22.11
CA MET A 88 3.76 -4.09 -21.29
C MET A 88 2.78 -2.94 -21.59
N ASP A 89 2.32 -2.83 -22.83
CA ASP A 89 1.32 -1.85 -23.28
C ASP A 89 -0.14 -2.24 -22.90
N GLY A 90 -0.31 -3.32 -22.14
CA GLY A 90 -1.61 -3.77 -21.62
C GLY A 90 -2.38 -4.70 -22.57
N GLN A 91 -1.75 -5.21 -23.63
CA GLN A 91 -2.37 -6.17 -24.54
C GLN A 91 -2.18 -7.61 -24.03
N HIS A 92 -3.08 -8.51 -24.42
CA HIS A 92 -3.00 -9.95 -24.15
C HIS A 92 -3.13 -10.37 -22.68
N HIS A 93 -3.51 -9.47 -21.77
CA HIS A 93 -3.62 -9.78 -20.34
C HIS A 93 -4.70 -10.84 -20.05
N GLU A 94 -5.72 -10.97 -20.88
CA GLU A 94 -6.74 -12.03 -20.81
C GLU A 94 -6.18 -13.46 -21.00
N HIS A 95 -4.96 -13.58 -21.52
CA HIS A 95 -4.26 -14.85 -21.68
C HIS A 95 -3.42 -15.27 -20.46
N PHE A 96 -3.59 -14.56 -19.31
CA PHE A 96 -2.95 -14.89 -18.02
C PHE A 96 -4.01 -15.35 -16.99
N PRO A 97 -4.73 -16.46 -17.25
CA PRO A 97 -5.88 -16.88 -16.43
C PRO A 97 -5.53 -17.68 -15.18
N VAL A 98 -4.26 -17.87 -14.87
CA VAL A 98 -3.80 -18.69 -13.74
C VAL A 98 -4.13 -18.05 -12.40
N ASP A 99 -4.50 -18.87 -11.41
CA ASP A 99 -4.75 -18.40 -10.04
C ASP A 99 -3.45 -17.89 -9.40
N MET A 100 -3.53 -16.84 -8.62
CA MET A 100 -2.40 -16.29 -7.86
C MET A 100 -1.94 -17.25 -6.75
N ILE A 101 -2.84 -18.07 -6.21
CA ILE A 101 -2.53 -19.08 -5.18
C ILE A 101 -2.26 -20.41 -5.88
N GLN A 102 -0.98 -20.74 -6.01
CA GLN A 102 -0.54 -21.90 -6.78
C GLN A 102 0.66 -22.58 -6.14
N GLY A 103 0.76 -23.90 -6.26
CA GLY A 103 1.95 -24.67 -5.90
C GLY A 103 3.04 -24.61 -6.97
N GLY A 104 4.26 -24.97 -6.61
CA GLY A 104 5.41 -25.02 -7.55
C GLY A 104 6.22 -23.71 -7.63
N ALA A 105 6.21 -22.90 -6.57
CA ALA A 105 7.05 -21.69 -6.48
C ALA A 105 6.88 -20.70 -7.65
N GLY A 106 5.67 -20.61 -8.21
CA GLY A 106 5.40 -19.71 -9.34
C GLY A 106 5.65 -20.29 -10.74
N THR A 107 5.96 -21.60 -10.85
CA THR A 107 6.23 -22.22 -12.17
C THR A 107 5.07 -22.08 -13.14
N THR A 108 3.82 -22.19 -12.65
CA THR A 108 2.62 -22.01 -13.49
C THR A 108 2.59 -20.59 -14.08
N THR A 109 2.87 -19.58 -13.30
CA THR A 109 2.91 -18.16 -13.75
C THR A 109 4.07 -17.94 -14.72
N ASN A 110 5.28 -18.42 -14.41
CA ASN A 110 6.43 -18.31 -15.30
C ASN A 110 6.17 -18.96 -16.65
N MET A 111 5.61 -20.17 -16.67
CA MET A 111 5.29 -20.87 -17.90
C MET A 111 4.12 -20.24 -18.66
N ASN A 112 3.13 -19.68 -17.95
CA ASN A 112 2.07 -18.91 -18.61
C ASN A 112 2.67 -17.71 -19.39
N ALA A 113 3.57 -16.96 -18.80
CA ALA A 113 4.27 -15.89 -19.52
C ALA A 113 5.09 -16.43 -20.70
N ASN A 114 5.85 -17.52 -20.51
CA ASN A 114 6.65 -18.11 -21.56
C ASN A 114 5.80 -18.56 -22.76
N GLU A 115 4.67 -19.21 -22.49
CA GLU A 115 3.76 -19.72 -23.54
C GLU A 115 3.06 -18.58 -24.29
N VAL A 116 2.55 -17.56 -23.57
CA VAL A 116 1.93 -16.38 -24.19
C VAL A 116 2.92 -15.63 -25.08
N ILE A 117 4.13 -15.38 -24.58
CA ILE A 117 5.18 -14.68 -25.33
C ILE A 117 5.62 -15.50 -26.53
N ALA A 118 5.84 -16.81 -26.38
CA ALA A 118 6.27 -17.68 -27.47
C ALA A 118 5.20 -17.75 -28.58
N ASN A 119 3.94 -17.95 -28.24
CA ASN A 119 2.87 -18.00 -29.24
C ASN A 119 2.64 -16.65 -29.92
N ARG A 120 2.78 -15.53 -29.19
CA ARG A 120 2.72 -14.22 -29.83
C ARG A 120 3.93 -13.95 -30.72
N ALA A 121 5.13 -14.34 -30.31
CA ALA A 121 6.33 -14.25 -31.12
C ALA A 121 6.22 -15.09 -32.41
N LEU A 122 5.66 -16.30 -32.35
CA LEU A 122 5.37 -17.11 -33.51
C LEU A 122 4.46 -16.38 -34.52
N GLU A 123 3.37 -15.76 -34.05
CA GLU A 123 2.50 -14.95 -34.91
C GLU A 123 3.23 -13.78 -35.58
N ILE A 124 4.10 -13.07 -34.83
CA ILE A 124 4.93 -11.96 -35.33
C ILE A 124 5.89 -12.47 -36.43
N MET A 125 6.43 -13.67 -36.26
CA MET A 125 7.30 -14.31 -37.24
C MET A 125 6.56 -14.91 -38.44
N GLY A 126 5.21 -14.90 -38.46
CA GLY A 126 4.38 -15.44 -39.53
C GLY A 126 4.06 -16.94 -39.39
N HIS A 127 4.29 -17.51 -38.21
CA HIS A 127 4.01 -18.91 -37.87
C HIS A 127 2.68 -19.06 -37.13
N GLN A 128 2.24 -20.30 -36.94
CA GLN A 128 1.04 -20.61 -36.18
C GLN A 128 1.39 -20.88 -34.70
N ARG A 129 0.43 -20.66 -33.81
CA ARG A 129 0.55 -20.99 -32.39
C ARG A 129 0.84 -22.49 -32.23
N GLY A 130 1.77 -22.83 -31.33
CA GLY A 130 2.21 -24.19 -31.10
C GLY A 130 3.31 -24.68 -32.03
N GLU A 131 3.75 -23.92 -33.05
CA GLU A 131 4.89 -24.27 -33.89
C GLU A 131 6.23 -23.98 -33.17
N TYR A 132 6.41 -24.60 -32.00
CA TYR A 132 7.49 -24.32 -31.05
C TYR A 132 8.91 -24.65 -31.57
N GLN A 133 9.03 -25.33 -32.72
CA GLN A 133 10.31 -25.48 -33.40
C GLN A 133 10.93 -24.15 -33.87
N TYR A 134 10.13 -23.09 -34.03
CA TYR A 134 10.60 -21.77 -34.44
C TYR A 134 10.81 -20.81 -33.25
N CYS A 135 9.89 -20.87 -32.24
CA CYS A 135 10.03 -20.13 -30.99
C CYS A 135 9.38 -20.94 -29.86
N SER A 136 10.21 -21.59 -29.04
CA SER A 136 9.80 -22.45 -27.93
C SER A 136 9.66 -21.65 -26.64
N PRO A 137 8.61 -21.91 -25.81
CA PRO A 137 8.50 -21.36 -24.47
C PRO A 137 9.70 -21.68 -23.58
N ASN A 138 10.23 -22.91 -23.69
CA ASN A 138 11.32 -23.40 -22.84
C ASN A 138 12.70 -23.02 -23.39
N ASP A 139 12.99 -23.32 -24.68
CA ASP A 139 14.31 -23.22 -25.22
C ASP A 139 14.70 -21.80 -25.65
N HIS A 140 13.70 -20.94 -25.95
CA HIS A 140 13.92 -19.58 -26.42
C HIS A 140 13.46 -18.52 -25.41
N VAL A 141 12.17 -18.48 -25.02
CA VAL A 141 11.65 -17.46 -24.10
C VAL A 141 12.23 -17.65 -22.71
N ASN A 142 12.35 -18.90 -22.22
CA ASN A 142 12.93 -19.24 -20.92
C ASN A 142 14.41 -19.63 -20.99
N CYS A 143 15.10 -19.35 -22.09
CA CYS A 143 16.51 -19.67 -22.25
C CYS A 143 17.36 -19.09 -21.11
N ALA A 144 18.23 -19.90 -20.52
CA ALA A 144 19.11 -19.55 -19.39
C ALA A 144 18.36 -19.09 -18.11
N GLN A 145 17.10 -19.49 -17.92
CA GLN A 145 16.29 -19.10 -16.77
C GLN A 145 15.76 -20.33 -16.02
N SER A 146 15.52 -20.14 -14.75
CA SER A 146 14.61 -20.95 -13.93
C SER A 146 13.40 -20.09 -13.54
N THR A 147 12.32 -20.72 -13.07
CA THR A 147 11.28 -19.98 -12.33
C THR A 147 11.88 -19.29 -11.11
N ASN A 148 12.89 -19.90 -10.48
CA ASN A 148 13.46 -19.49 -9.20
C ASN A 148 14.22 -18.15 -9.26
N ASP A 149 14.56 -17.68 -10.45
CA ASP A 149 15.16 -16.34 -10.66
C ASP A 149 14.19 -15.40 -11.42
N ALA A 150 13.53 -15.89 -12.46
CA ALA A 150 12.67 -15.07 -13.30
C ALA A 150 11.37 -14.63 -12.57
N TYR A 151 10.77 -15.51 -11.75
CA TYR A 151 9.52 -15.23 -11.07
C TYR A 151 9.68 -14.18 -9.94
N PRO A 152 10.61 -14.32 -8.97
CA PRO A 152 10.82 -13.28 -7.96
C PRO A 152 11.29 -11.96 -8.60
N THR A 153 12.13 -11.98 -9.63
CA THR A 153 12.51 -10.77 -10.38
C THR A 153 11.28 -10.05 -10.94
N ALA A 154 10.34 -10.77 -11.54
CA ALA A 154 9.09 -10.19 -12.04
C ALA A 154 8.21 -9.61 -10.93
N ILE A 155 8.14 -10.28 -9.76
CA ILE A 155 7.46 -9.75 -8.56
C ILE A 155 8.10 -8.43 -8.12
N HIS A 156 9.42 -8.36 -8.03
CA HIS A 156 10.15 -7.17 -7.64
C HIS A 156 9.85 -6.00 -8.57
N VAL A 157 9.93 -6.21 -9.88
CA VAL A 157 9.57 -5.18 -10.87
C VAL A 157 8.12 -4.72 -10.67
N GLY A 158 7.19 -5.65 -10.61
CA GLY A 158 5.76 -5.35 -10.46
C GLY A 158 5.45 -4.58 -9.17
N LEU A 159 5.98 -5.01 -8.03
CA LEU A 159 5.77 -4.36 -6.74
C LEU A 159 6.44 -2.99 -6.66
N TYR A 160 7.60 -2.81 -7.29
CA TYR A 160 8.23 -1.49 -7.33
C TYR A 160 7.40 -0.48 -8.11
N TYR A 161 6.82 -0.86 -9.27
CA TYR A 161 5.89 0.00 -9.99
C TYR A 161 4.63 0.30 -9.18
N ARG A 162 4.04 -0.70 -8.51
CA ARG A 162 2.88 -0.50 -7.65
C ARG A 162 3.18 0.42 -6.46
N HIS A 163 4.38 0.32 -5.89
CA HIS A 163 4.83 1.25 -4.86
C HIS A 163 4.83 2.70 -5.37
N LEU A 164 5.36 2.94 -6.57
CA LEU A 164 5.38 4.29 -7.16
C LEU A 164 3.97 4.82 -7.45
N GLU A 165 3.02 3.94 -7.77
CA GLU A 165 1.61 4.29 -7.97
C GLU A 165 0.90 4.59 -6.64
N LEU A 166 1.21 3.89 -5.55
CA LEU A 166 0.63 4.12 -4.22
C LEU A 166 0.98 5.50 -3.64
N LEU A 167 2.20 5.99 -3.86
CA LEU A 167 2.69 7.21 -3.23
C LEU A 167 1.84 8.46 -3.50
N PRO A 168 1.38 8.75 -4.73
CA PRO A 168 0.50 9.89 -5.01
C PRO A 168 -0.79 9.85 -4.19
N HIS A 169 -1.44 8.69 -4.05
CA HIS A 169 -2.68 8.54 -3.28
C HIS A 169 -2.47 8.87 -1.80
N LEU A 170 -1.35 8.41 -1.21
CA LEU A 170 -0.97 8.76 0.16
C LEU A 170 -0.65 10.25 0.29
N GLN A 171 0.08 10.84 -0.66
CA GLN A 171 0.41 12.27 -0.66
C GLN A 171 -0.83 13.15 -0.76
N GLU A 172 -1.80 12.79 -1.59
CA GLU A 172 -3.07 13.51 -1.71
C GLU A 172 -3.90 13.42 -0.42
N LEU A 173 -3.94 12.27 0.24
CA LEU A 173 -4.59 12.12 1.54
C LEU A 173 -3.92 13.02 2.60
N ILE A 174 -2.59 13.05 2.65
CA ILE A 174 -1.83 13.92 3.54
C ILE A 174 -2.14 15.40 3.27
N ALA A 175 -2.18 15.79 1.99
CA ALA A 175 -2.51 17.16 1.60
C ALA A 175 -3.93 17.56 2.04
N ALA A 176 -4.89 16.67 1.95
CA ALA A 176 -6.25 16.90 2.44
C ALA A 176 -6.30 17.13 3.97
N PHE A 177 -5.54 16.34 4.76
CA PHE A 177 -5.39 16.58 6.19
C PHE A 177 -4.73 17.92 6.47
N ARG A 178 -3.68 18.32 5.72
CA ARG A 178 -3.03 19.63 5.85
C ARG A 178 -3.98 20.78 5.54
N ALA A 179 -4.80 20.65 4.49
CA ALA A 179 -5.82 21.64 4.15
C ALA A 179 -6.82 21.85 5.29
N LYS A 180 -7.33 20.76 5.90
CA LYS A 180 -8.19 20.83 7.08
C LYS A 180 -7.47 21.38 8.30
N GLY A 181 -6.19 21.08 8.45
CA GLY A 181 -5.33 21.67 9.48
C GLY A 181 -5.25 23.18 9.38
N GLN A 182 -5.19 23.73 8.18
CA GLN A 182 -5.21 25.17 7.92
C GLN A 182 -6.62 25.77 8.13
N GLU A 183 -7.65 25.12 7.59
CA GLU A 183 -9.05 25.56 7.72
C GLU A 183 -9.46 25.68 9.19
N PHE A 184 -9.03 24.74 10.05
CA PHE A 184 -9.40 24.69 11.46
C PHE A 184 -8.33 25.26 12.41
N ALA A 185 -7.37 26.00 11.89
CA ALA A 185 -6.22 26.51 12.67
C ALA A 185 -6.60 27.32 13.90
N ASN A 186 -7.71 28.07 13.83
CA ASN A 186 -8.17 28.95 14.90
C ASN A 186 -9.35 28.38 15.71
N ILE A 187 -9.73 27.12 15.50
CA ILE A 187 -10.83 26.49 16.24
C ILE A 187 -10.27 25.81 17.47
N ILE A 188 -10.47 26.44 18.62
CA ILE A 188 -10.03 25.87 19.91
C ILE A 188 -10.89 24.70 20.31
N LYS A 189 -10.26 23.66 20.86
CA LYS A 189 -10.91 22.47 21.40
C LYS A 189 -10.20 21.99 22.65
N MET A 190 -10.84 21.08 23.40
CA MET A 190 -10.18 20.37 24.48
C MET A 190 -9.40 19.17 23.92
N GLY A 191 -8.09 19.14 24.19
CA GLY A 191 -7.27 17.97 23.96
C GLY A 191 -7.57 16.88 25.00
N ARG A 192 -7.50 15.61 24.60
CA ARG A 192 -7.81 14.47 25.48
C ARG A 192 -6.66 13.45 25.48
N THR A 193 -6.36 12.94 26.66
CA THR A 193 -5.47 11.79 26.87
C THR A 193 -6.22 10.74 27.68
N GLN A 194 -6.12 9.46 27.31
CA GLN A 194 -6.89 8.39 27.94
C GLN A 194 -8.41 8.66 27.94
N LEU A 195 -8.90 9.37 26.90
CA LEU A 195 -10.27 9.86 26.74
C LEU A 195 -10.75 10.85 27.82
N GLN A 196 -9.85 11.35 28.65
CA GLN A 196 -10.14 12.37 29.66
C GLN A 196 -9.66 13.73 29.19
N ASP A 197 -10.36 14.80 29.64
CA ASP A 197 -9.97 16.18 29.36
C ASP A 197 -8.53 16.43 29.82
N ALA A 198 -7.73 17.02 28.95
CA ALA A 198 -6.33 17.34 29.27
C ALA A 198 -6.11 18.85 29.23
N VAL A 199 -5.70 19.38 28.09
CA VAL A 199 -5.39 20.79 27.91
C VAL A 199 -5.95 21.32 26.60
N PRO A 200 -6.22 22.62 26.47
CA PRO A 200 -6.66 23.21 25.21
C PRO A 200 -5.63 23.05 24.09
N MET A 201 -6.14 22.87 22.90
CA MET A 201 -5.41 22.86 21.63
C MET A 201 -6.32 23.36 20.51
N THR A 202 -5.85 23.43 19.27
CA THR A 202 -6.74 23.67 18.12
C THR A 202 -7.11 22.40 17.38
N LEU A 203 -8.29 22.42 16.77
CA LEU A 203 -8.71 21.35 15.87
C LEU A 203 -7.73 21.25 14.68
N GLY A 204 -7.20 22.39 14.19
CA GLY A 204 -6.16 22.42 13.17
C GLY A 204 -4.89 21.68 13.58
N GLN A 205 -4.46 21.76 14.84
CA GLN A 205 -3.32 20.98 15.34
C GLN A 205 -3.61 19.47 15.31
N THR A 206 -4.84 19.02 15.56
CA THR A 206 -5.22 17.61 15.42
C THR A 206 -5.06 17.11 14.00
N PHE A 207 -5.59 17.82 13.00
CA PHE A 207 -5.48 17.45 11.60
C PHE A 207 -4.06 17.54 11.07
N ASN A 208 -3.30 18.55 11.47
CA ASN A 208 -1.86 18.63 11.14
C ASN A 208 -1.07 17.47 11.76
N GLY A 209 -1.41 17.04 12.97
CA GLY A 209 -0.82 15.86 13.60
C GLY A 209 -1.07 14.59 12.79
N PHE A 210 -2.31 14.41 12.27
CA PHE A 210 -2.64 13.28 11.39
C PHE A 210 -1.79 13.29 10.11
N ALA A 211 -1.63 14.46 9.47
CA ALA A 211 -0.79 14.61 8.29
C ALA A 211 0.67 14.24 8.59
N SER A 212 1.25 14.78 9.67
CA SER A 212 2.67 14.58 10.02
C SER A 212 3.02 13.12 10.24
N ILE A 213 2.18 12.35 10.94
CA ILE A 213 2.45 10.93 11.20
C ILE A 213 2.36 10.07 9.92
N LEU A 214 1.63 10.54 8.90
CA LEU A 214 1.56 9.86 7.59
C LEU A 214 2.73 10.27 6.69
N GLU A 215 3.20 11.52 6.75
CA GLU A 215 4.40 11.97 6.01
C GLU A 215 5.63 11.13 6.33
N ASP A 216 5.80 10.75 7.60
CA ASP A 216 6.90 9.88 8.02
C ASP A 216 6.86 8.51 7.33
N GLU A 217 5.66 8.01 6.96
CA GLU A 217 5.53 6.69 6.34
C GLU A 217 5.98 6.66 4.88
N ILE A 218 5.96 7.80 4.18
CA ILE A 218 6.51 7.89 2.81
C ILE A 218 7.98 7.47 2.79
N LYS A 219 8.75 7.94 3.78
CA LYS A 219 10.17 7.57 3.90
C LYS A 219 10.34 6.06 4.10
N HIS A 220 9.57 5.47 5.02
CA HIS A 220 9.69 4.04 5.34
C HIS A 220 9.24 3.13 4.19
N LEU A 221 8.19 3.54 3.46
CA LEU A 221 7.76 2.84 2.25
C LEU A 221 8.85 2.89 1.17
N ASN A 222 9.45 4.07 0.94
CA ASN A 222 10.53 4.22 -0.03
C ASN A 222 11.77 3.39 0.34
N GLU A 223 12.16 3.39 1.62
CA GLU A 223 13.27 2.58 2.12
C GLU A 223 13.03 1.09 1.91
N ALA A 224 11.83 0.60 2.22
CA ALA A 224 11.48 -0.80 2.04
C ALA A 224 11.33 -1.19 0.55
N ALA A 225 10.80 -0.30 -0.30
CA ALA A 225 10.65 -0.55 -1.71
C ALA A 225 11.98 -0.56 -2.47
N ALA A 226 13.01 0.10 -1.96
CA ALA A 226 14.34 0.11 -2.57
C ALA A 226 14.95 -1.30 -2.66
N ASP A 227 14.57 -2.22 -1.75
CA ASP A 227 15.04 -3.60 -1.77
C ASP A 227 14.56 -4.36 -3.01
N PHE A 228 13.43 -3.98 -3.62
CA PHE A 228 12.97 -4.55 -4.89
C PHE A 228 13.87 -4.24 -6.08
N LEU A 229 14.74 -3.26 -5.99
CA LEU A 229 15.72 -2.97 -7.03
C LEU A 229 16.93 -3.93 -7.03
N THR A 230 17.02 -4.79 -6.02
CA THR A 230 18.02 -5.87 -5.98
C THR A 230 17.34 -7.19 -6.39
N VAL A 231 17.88 -7.84 -7.42
CA VAL A 231 17.28 -9.05 -8.02
C VAL A 231 18.29 -10.20 -8.08
N ASN A 232 17.75 -11.42 -8.19
CA ASN A 232 18.54 -12.63 -8.36
C ASN A 232 18.55 -13.15 -9.81
N MET A 233 18.22 -12.32 -10.81
CA MET A 233 18.16 -12.73 -12.22
C MET A 233 19.49 -13.27 -12.70
N GLY A 234 19.47 -14.47 -13.32
CA GLY A 234 20.67 -15.22 -13.70
C GLY A 234 21.15 -16.21 -12.64
N ALA A 235 20.51 -16.26 -11.46
CA ALA A 235 20.76 -17.28 -10.45
C ALA A 235 20.43 -18.70 -10.95
N THR A 236 19.50 -18.79 -11.89
CA THR A 236 18.91 -20.03 -12.39
C THR A 236 18.28 -20.88 -11.28
N ALA A 237 18.63 -22.15 -11.13
CA ALA A 237 17.95 -23.08 -10.25
C ALA A 237 18.14 -22.76 -8.75
N ILE A 238 19.37 -22.47 -8.32
CA ILE A 238 19.77 -22.35 -6.91
C ILE A 238 20.81 -21.25 -6.64
N GLY A 239 21.00 -20.31 -7.56
CA GLY A 239 21.97 -19.23 -7.39
C GLY A 239 23.35 -19.48 -8.02
N THR A 240 23.60 -20.65 -8.59
CA THR A 240 24.91 -20.99 -9.16
C THR A 240 25.06 -20.60 -10.63
N GLY A 241 23.97 -20.14 -11.29
CA GLY A 241 23.97 -19.77 -12.70
C GLY A 241 24.12 -20.94 -13.65
N ILE A 242 23.84 -22.17 -13.22
CA ILE A 242 23.94 -23.36 -14.09
C ILE A 242 23.04 -23.22 -15.33
N CYS A 243 23.54 -23.64 -16.49
CA CYS A 243 22.89 -23.51 -17.80
C CYS A 243 22.79 -22.07 -18.34
N ALA A 244 23.37 -21.08 -17.69
CA ALA A 244 23.53 -19.73 -18.23
C ALA A 244 24.96 -19.52 -18.76
N GLU A 245 25.10 -18.73 -19.82
CA GLU A 245 26.41 -18.32 -20.33
C GLU A 245 27.08 -17.29 -19.42
N PRO A 246 28.40 -17.25 -19.32
CA PRO A 246 29.11 -16.22 -18.56
C PRO A 246 28.72 -14.81 -19.00
N GLY A 247 28.37 -13.95 -18.02
CA GLY A 247 27.91 -12.58 -18.25
C GLY A 247 26.40 -12.44 -18.52
N TYR A 248 25.65 -13.52 -18.46
CA TYR A 248 24.18 -13.49 -18.66
C TYR A 248 23.48 -12.62 -17.61
N ALA A 249 23.78 -12.84 -16.34
CA ALA A 249 23.14 -12.14 -15.23
C ALA A 249 23.33 -10.61 -15.33
N GLU A 250 24.56 -10.17 -15.56
CA GLU A 250 24.91 -8.75 -15.70
C GLU A 250 24.22 -8.12 -16.91
N LYS A 251 24.15 -8.84 -18.05
CA LYS A 251 23.45 -8.36 -19.25
C LYS A 251 21.95 -8.26 -19.03
N CYS A 252 21.34 -9.21 -18.31
CA CYS A 252 19.92 -9.14 -17.95
C CYS A 252 19.62 -7.90 -17.10
N VAL A 253 20.39 -7.67 -16.05
CA VAL A 253 20.17 -6.51 -15.17
C VAL A 253 20.40 -5.20 -15.91
N GLN A 254 21.44 -5.11 -16.76
CA GLN A 254 21.64 -3.94 -17.61
C GLN A 254 20.44 -3.71 -18.53
N ALA A 255 19.92 -4.76 -19.18
CA ALA A 255 18.72 -4.65 -20.01
C ALA A 255 17.49 -4.25 -19.22
N MET A 256 17.31 -4.73 -17.97
CA MET A 256 16.24 -4.28 -17.07
C MET A 256 16.34 -2.78 -16.79
N CYS A 257 17.54 -2.28 -16.50
CA CYS A 257 17.78 -0.84 -16.33
C CYS A 257 17.41 -0.04 -17.58
N ASP A 258 17.82 -0.51 -18.76
CA ASP A 258 17.55 0.16 -20.03
C ASP A 258 16.05 0.18 -20.39
N ILE A 259 15.31 -0.89 -20.06
CA ILE A 259 13.87 -1.01 -20.31
C ILE A 259 13.06 -0.13 -19.36
N THR A 260 13.43 -0.11 -18.10
CA THR A 260 12.60 0.51 -17.03
C THR A 260 13.03 1.92 -16.66
N GLY A 261 14.28 2.27 -16.91
CA GLY A 261 14.90 3.51 -16.42
C GLY A 261 15.26 3.47 -14.93
N PHE A 262 15.08 2.34 -14.25
CA PHE A 262 15.43 2.16 -12.83
C PHE A 262 16.82 1.53 -12.68
N ASN A 263 17.45 1.76 -11.53
CA ASN A 263 18.78 1.24 -11.24
C ASN A 263 18.70 -0.14 -10.55
N PHE A 264 18.30 -1.16 -11.31
CA PHE A 264 18.35 -2.54 -10.83
C PHE A 264 19.77 -3.01 -10.62
N GLN A 265 19.98 -3.88 -9.65
CA GLN A 265 21.27 -4.44 -9.27
C GLN A 265 21.15 -5.94 -9.03
N LEU A 266 22.23 -6.69 -9.32
CA LEU A 266 22.33 -8.07 -8.87
C LEU A 266 22.55 -8.13 -7.37
N SER A 267 21.95 -9.11 -6.72
CA SER A 267 22.33 -9.47 -5.36
C SER A 267 23.83 -9.84 -5.30
N SER A 268 24.46 -9.49 -4.20
CA SER A 268 25.88 -9.84 -3.97
C SER A 268 26.11 -11.34 -3.83
N ASP A 269 25.09 -12.09 -3.44
CA ASP A 269 25.09 -13.56 -3.36
C ASP A 269 23.76 -14.09 -3.92
N LEU A 270 23.84 -14.70 -5.10
CA LEU A 270 22.65 -15.23 -5.79
C LEU A 270 22.08 -16.49 -5.13
N VAL A 271 22.90 -17.25 -4.38
CA VAL A 271 22.45 -18.45 -3.66
C VAL A 271 21.55 -18.02 -2.50
N GLY A 272 21.99 -17.08 -1.67
CA GLY A 272 21.20 -16.52 -0.60
C GLY A 272 19.92 -15.86 -1.14
N ALA A 273 20.03 -15.04 -2.18
CA ALA A 273 18.92 -14.31 -2.77
C ALA A 273 17.85 -15.22 -3.43
N THR A 274 18.15 -16.47 -3.75
CA THR A 274 17.16 -17.39 -4.34
C THR A 274 16.18 -17.94 -3.30
N SER A 275 16.55 -17.95 -2.02
CA SER A 275 15.65 -18.38 -0.94
C SER A 275 15.17 -17.24 -0.06
N ASP A 276 15.83 -16.09 -0.09
CA ASP A 276 15.49 -14.93 0.74
C ASP A 276 14.37 -14.09 0.12
N THR A 277 13.27 -13.99 0.85
CA THR A 277 12.10 -13.18 0.49
C THR A 277 11.92 -11.99 1.44
N SER A 278 12.96 -11.58 2.15
CA SER A 278 12.91 -10.52 3.17
C SER A 278 12.48 -9.16 2.59
N CYS A 279 12.72 -8.87 1.32
CA CYS A 279 12.23 -7.67 0.64
C CYS A 279 10.69 -7.57 0.66
N MET A 280 9.98 -8.66 0.38
CA MET A 280 8.50 -8.71 0.47
C MET A 280 8.02 -8.61 1.91
N VAL A 281 8.69 -9.29 2.86
CA VAL A 281 8.38 -9.19 4.30
C VAL A 281 8.58 -7.77 4.80
N GLY A 282 9.67 -7.12 4.44
CA GLY A 282 9.99 -5.74 4.81
C GLY A 282 8.96 -4.74 4.28
N TYR A 283 8.63 -4.84 3.00
CA TYR A 283 7.64 -3.96 2.37
C TYR A 283 6.23 -4.17 2.93
N SER A 284 5.81 -5.42 3.11
CA SER A 284 4.54 -5.75 3.75
C SER A 284 4.45 -5.20 5.17
N SER A 285 5.54 -5.30 5.95
CA SER A 285 5.62 -4.72 7.30
C SER A 285 5.53 -3.18 7.29
N ALA A 286 6.10 -2.51 6.29
CA ALA A 286 5.95 -1.06 6.12
C ALA A 286 4.48 -0.68 5.81
N MET A 287 3.80 -1.44 4.94
CA MET A 287 2.36 -1.26 4.69
C MET A 287 1.50 -1.49 5.93
N ARG A 288 1.79 -2.54 6.73
CA ARG A 288 1.14 -2.77 8.03
C ARG A 288 1.33 -1.58 8.96
N ARG A 289 2.54 -1.05 9.07
CA ARG A 289 2.84 0.11 9.90
C ARG A 289 2.02 1.33 9.49
N LEU A 290 1.92 1.62 8.18
CA LEU A 290 1.04 2.65 7.62
C LEU A 290 -0.42 2.37 7.98
N ALA A 291 -0.91 1.15 7.78
CA ALA A 291 -2.29 0.75 8.10
C ALA A 291 -2.64 0.97 9.57
N VAL A 292 -1.73 0.68 10.52
CA VAL A 292 -1.92 0.96 11.96
C VAL A 292 -2.15 2.45 12.20
N LYS A 293 -1.38 3.34 11.58
CA LYS A 293 -1.53 4.79 11.73
C LYS A 293 -2.85 5.28 11.13
N VAL A 294 -3.18 4.85 9.92
CA VAL A 294 -4.44 5.22 9.26
C VAL A 294 -5.65 4.74 10.05
N ASN A 295 -5.61 3.51 10.58
CA ASN A 295 -6.69 2.99 11.42
C ASN A 295 -6.86 3.79 12.71
N LYS A 296 -5.75 4.20 13.35
CA LYS A 296 -5.81 5.09 14.52
C LYS A 296 -6.50 6.42 14.18
N ILE A 297 -6.17 7.02 13.04
CA ILE A 297 -6.81 8.24 12.57
C ILE A 297 -8.33 8.01 12.35
N CYS A 298 -8.71 6.92 11.70
CA CYS A 298 -10.11 6.57 11.48
C CYS A 298 -10.89 6.37 12.79
N ASN A 299 -10.26 5.76 13.80
CA ASN A 299 -10.87 5.62 15.13
C ASN A 299 -11.09 6.99 15.78
N ASP A 300 -10.13 7.91 15.71
CA ASP A 300 -10.28 9.26 16.23
C ASP A 300 -11.36 10.04 15.47
N LEU A 301 -11.40 9.96 14.14
CA LEU A 301 -12.45 10.62 13.34
C LEU A 301 -13.85 10.15 13.74
N ARG A 302 -14.03 8.84 13.96
CA ARG A 302 -15.31 8.28 14.40
C ARG A 302 -15.69 8.73 15.80
N LEU A 303 -14.72 8.75 16.72
CA LEU A 303 -14.94 9.13 18.11
C LEU A 303 -15.24 10.62 18.25
N LEU A 304 -14.44 11.48 17.62
CA LEU A 304 -14.60 12.94 17.72
C LEU A 304 -15.86 13.45 17.00
N ALA A 305 -16.34 12.74 15.98
CA ALA A 305 -17.57 13.05 15.26
C ALA A 305 -18.83 12.38 15.87
N CYS A 306 -18.69 11.60 16.94
CA CYS A 306 -19.81 10.84 17.49
C CYS A 306 -20.93 11.74 18.05
N GLY A 307 -22.18 11.30 17.92
CA GLY A 307 -23.35 12.02 18.38
C GLY A 307 -24.44 12.12 17.32
N PRO A 308 -24.85 13.31 16.86
CA PRO A 308 -24.27 14.66 17.09
C PRO A 308 -24.65 15.34 18.39
N ARG A 309 -25.76 14.94 19.04
CA ARG A 309 -26.25 15.64 20.25
C ARG A 309 -25.75 15.04 21.56
N CYS A 310 -25.62 13.71 21.62
CA CYS A 310 -25.28 12.96 22.83
C CYS A 310 -23.85 12.42 22.83
N GLY A 311 -22.97 12.97 21.99
CA GLY A 311 -21.59 12.56 21.88
C GLY A 311 -20.61 13.74 21.83
N ILE A 312 -19.36 13.48 21.54
CA ILE A 312 -18.29 14.49 21.49
C ILE A 312 -18.62 15.55 20.43
N GLY A 313 -18.81 15.14 19.16
CA GLY A 313 -19.32 16.00 18.10
C GLY A 313 -18.51 17.28 17.86
N GLU A 314 -17.18 17.21 17.88
CA GLU A 314 -16.31 18.36 17.59
C GLU A 314 -16.38 18.81 16.13
N PHE A 315 -16.69 17.87 15.23
CA PHE A 315 -16.89 18.12 13.81
C PHE A 315 -17.92 17.14 13.24
N ASN A 316 -18.37 17.41 12.02
CA ASN A 316 -19.31 16.57 11.30
C ASN A 316 -18.60 15.91 10.11
N LEU A 317 -18.84 14.61 9.93
CA LEU A 317 -18.44 13.88 8.72
C LEU A 317 -19.52 14.04 7.64
N PRO A 318 -19.15 14.04 6.35
CA PRO A 318 -20.12 14.06 5.27
C PRO A 318 -21.12 12.89 5.36
N PRO A 319 -22.42 13.10 5.17
CA PRO A 319 -23.41 12.03 5.15
C PRO A 319 -23.32 11.26 3.81
N MET A 320 -22.83 10.01 3.83
CA MET A 320 -22.61 9.23 2.61
C MET A 320 -23.75 8.27 2.28
N GLN A 321 -24.51 7.82 3.29
CA GLN A 321 -25.68 6.95 3.11
C GLN A 321 -26.57 6.95 4.34
N PRO A 322 -27.87 6.59 4.23
CA PRO A 322 -28.72 6.35 5.37
C PRO A 322 -28.10 5.29 6.29
N GLY A 323 -28.06 5.58 7.60
CA GLY A 323 -27.30 4.76 8.56
C GLY A 323 -28.09 3.64 9.22
N SER A 324 -29.41 3.55 8.98
CA SER A 324 -30.27 2.59 9.65
C SER A 324 -31.54 2.28 8.87
N SER A 325 -31.94 1.03 8.88
CA SER A 325 -33.24 0.60 8.34
C SER A 325 -34.44 0.83 9.30
N ILE A 326 -34.17 1.13 10.57
CA ILE A 326 -35.19 1.28 11.61
C ILE A 326 -35.14 2.64 12.35
N MET A 327 -34.03 3.38 12.27
CA MET A 327 -33.85 4.66 12.94
C MET A 327 -33.80 5.80 11.90
N PRO A 328 -34.89 6.48 11.58
CA PRO A 328 -34.92 7.58 10.63
C PRO A 328 -33.95 8.70 11.03
N GLY A 329 -33.17 9.20 10.06
CA GLY A 329 -32.22 10.29 10.25
C GLY A 329 -30.87 9.91 10.88
N LYS A 330 -30.64 8.63 11.22
CA LYS A 330 -29.33 8.17 11.66
C LYS A 330 -28.35 8.08 10.48
N VAL A 331 -27.19 8.72 10.62
CA VAL A 331 -26.08 8.64 9.65
C VAL A 331 -24.86 8.09 10.36
N ASN A 332 -24.25 7.04 9.80
CA ASN A 332 -23.06 6.40 10.38
C ASN A 332 -21.78 6.88 9.68
N PRO A 333 -20.63 6.83 10.36
CA PRO A 333 -19.33 7.20 9.82
C PRO A 333 -18.74 6.10 8.92
N VAL A 334 -19.49 5.69 7.87
CA VAL A 334 -19.19 4.49 7.06
C VAL A 334 -17.87 4.53 6.32
N ILE A 335 -17.36 5.73 6.00
CA ILE A 335 -16.08 5.86 5.28
C ILE A 335 -14.88 5.57 6.20
N PRO A 336 -14.76 6.14 7.41
CA PRO A 336 -13.73 5.68 8.36
C PRO A 336 -13.90 4.20 8.75
N GLU A 337 -15.12 3.66 8.76
CA GLU A 337 -15.36 2.23 9.04
C GLU A 337 -14.80 1.33 7.95
N VAL A 338 -15.07 1.61 6.67
CA VAL A 338 -14.51 0.81 5.57
C VAL A 338 -13.00 0.94 5.50
N MET A 339 -12.43 2.14 5.76
CA MET A 339 -10.99 2.30 5.81
C MET A 339 -10.34 1.48 6.94
N SER A 340 -11.00 1.38 8.10
CA SER A 340 -10.55 0.49 9.17
C SER A 340 -10.54 -0.98 8.73
N GLN A 341 -11.53 -1.44 7.96
CA GLN A 341 -11.56 -2.81 7.41
C GLN A 341 -10.44 -3.03 6.39
N VAL A 342 -10.16 -2.06 5.54
CA VAL A 342 -8.97 -2.08 4.64
C VAL A 342 -7.70 -2.26 5.47
N CYS A 343 -7.50 -1.46 6.52
CA CYS A 343 -6.35 -1.56 7.40
C CYS A 343 -6.23 -2.95 8.05
N TYR A 344 -7.34 -3.52 8.52
CA TYR A 344 -7.32 -4.88 9.10
C TYR A 344 -6.96 -5.94 8.08
N LYS A 345 -7.42 -5.82 6.84
CA LYS A 345 -7.08 -6.76 5.77
C LYS A 345 -5.59 -6.67 5.42
N VAL A 346 -5.02 -5.46 5.33
CA VAL A 346 -3.58 -5.26 5.11
C VAL A 346 -2.74 -5.86 6.25
N MET A 347 -3.17 -5.68 7.52
CA MET A 347 -2.50 -6.30 8.66
C MET A 347 -2.56 -7.84 8.61
N GLY A 348 -3.69 -8.40 8.17
CA GLY A 348 -3.84 -9.85 7.98
C GLY A 348 -2.97 -10.38 6.85
N ASN A 349 -2.85 -9.65 5.75
CA ASN A 349 -1.97 -9.98 4.64
C ASN A 349 -0.49 -9.97 5.07
N ASP A 350 -0.07 -8.98 5.88
CA ASP A 350 1.31 -8.93 6.41
C ASP A 350 1.64 -10.15 7.28
N LEU A 351 0.71 -10.61 8.10
CA LEU A 351 0.89 -11.84 8.87
C LEU A 351 1.08 -13.05 7.93
N CYS A 352 0.29 -13.14 6.87
CA CYS A 352 0.41 -14.20 5.87
C CYS A 352 1.78 -14.15 5.18
N VAL A 353 2.24 -12.96 4.78
CA VAL A 353 3.57 -12.74 4.16
C VAL A 353 4.68 -13.16 5.12
N ALA A 354 4.60 -12.79 6.39
CA ALA A 354 5.60 -13.18 7.40
C ALA A 354 5.67 -14.71 7.60
N MET A 355 4.51 -15.38 7.67
CA MET A 355 4.44 -16.84 7.80
C MET A 355 4.99 -17.55 6.55
N ALA A 356 4.67 -17.03 5.36
CA ALA A 356 5.15 -17.57 4.10
C ALA A 356 6.67 -17.34 3.93
N GLY A 357 7.20 -16.20 4.40
CA GLY A 357 8.63 -15.94 4.45
C GLY A 357 9.39 -16.92 5.36
N ASP A 358 8.82 -17.21 6.53
CA ASP A 358 9.38 -18.21 7.49
C ASP A 358 9.38 -19.65 6.93
N ALA A 359 8.55 -19.94 5.94
CA ALA A 359 8.42 -21.28 5.35
C ALA A 359 9.51 -21.64 4.31
N ALA A 360 10.47 -20.76 4.05
CA ALA A 360 11.60 -21.06 3.17
C ALA A 360 12.38 -22.28 3.67
N GLN A 361 12.80 -23.14 2.72
CA GLN A 361 13.59 -24.33 3.03
C GLN A 361 14.74 -24.47 2.06
N MET A 362 15.95 -24.56 2.58
CA MET A 362 17.19 -24.70 1.78
C MET A 362 17.30 -23.54 0.77
N GLU A 363 17.46 -23.82 -0.50
CA GLU A 363 17.83 -22.86 -1.54
C GLU A 363 16.61 -22.22 -2.26
N LEU A 364 15.39 -22.34 -1.70
CA LEU A 364 14.18 -21.76 -2.31
C LEU A 364 13.08 -21.48 -1.29
N ASN A 365 12.29 -20.44 -1.53
CA ASN A 365 10.99 -20.26 -0.87
C ASN A 365 9.85 -20.59 -1.85
N ALA A 366 9.17 -21.72 -1.62
CA ALA A 366 8.05 -22.15 -2.49
C ALA A 366 6.75 -21.38 -2.26
N MET A 367 6.68 -20.49 -1.26
CA MET A 367 5.48 -19.76 -0.86
C MET A 367 5.40 -18.33 -1.45
N GLU A 368 6.30 -17.95 -2.32
CA GLU A 368 6.29 -16.66 -3.02
C GLU A 368 4.94 -16.29 -3.67
N PRO A 369 4.17 -17.22 -4.28
CA PRO A 369 2.88 -16.87 -4.89
C PRO A 369 1.90 -16.20 -3.93
N VAL A 370 1.70 -16.72 -2.73
CA VAL A 370 0.82 -16.10 -1.73
C VAL A 370 1.38 -14.80 -1.19
N MET A 371 2.71 -14.66 -1.09
CA MET A 371 3.36 -13.41 -0.68
C MET A 371 3.11 -12.31 -1.70
N ALA A 372 3.31 -12.61 -2.98
CA ALA A 372 3.03 -11.68 -4.09
C ALA A 372 1.56 -11.25 -4.09
N GLN A 373 0.62 -12.20 -4.01
CA GLN A 373 -0.81 -11.90 -3.97
C GLN A 373 -1.15 -10.96 -2.81
N CYS A 374 -0.67 -11.25 -1.59
CA CYS A 374 -0.92 -10.42 -0.41
C CYS A 374 -0.34 -9.00 -0.56
N CYS A 375 0.86 -8.85 -1.14
CA CYS A 375 1.48 -7.54 -1.34
C CYS A 375 0.72 -6.71 -2.39
N PHE A 376 0.40 -7.29 -3.55
CA PHE A 376 -0.36 -6.60 -4.60
C PHE A 376 -1.76 -6.20 -4.12
N GLU A 377 -2.49 -7.10 -3.47
CA GLU A 377 -3.81 -6.82 -2.89
C GLU A 377 -3.74 -5.69 -1.85
N SER A 378 -2.72 -5.70 -0.99
CA SER A 378 -2.57 -4.67 0.05
C SER A 378 -2.35 -3.29 -0.54
N ILE A 379 -1.55 -3.16 -1.59
CA ILE A 379 -1.34 -1.88 -2.30
C ILE A 379 -2.65 -1.39 -2.89
N GLU A 380 -3.37 -2.23 -3.64
CA GLU A 380 -4.65 -1.87 -4.27
C GLU A 380 -5.70 -1.42 -3.25
N LEU A 381 -5.81 -2.15 -2.13
CA LEU A 381 -6.73 -1.80 -1.05
C LEU A 381 -6.38 -0.45 -0.41
N LEU A 382 -5.09 -0.16 -0.23
CA LEU A 382 -4.63 1.11 0.34
C LEU A 382 -4.90 2.27 -0.62
N GLU A 383 -4.60 2.15 -1.91
CA GLU A 383 -4.86 3.18 -2.92
C GLU A 383 -6.35 3.56 -2.96
N ASN A 384 -7.22 2.57 -3.18
CA ASN A 384 -8.66 2.77 -3.21
C ASN A 384 -9.21 3.30 -1.88
N GLY A 385 -8.65 2.83 -0.77
CA GLY A 385 -9.00 3.26 0.57
C GLY A 385 -8.64 4.72 0.84
N PHE A 386 -7.45 5.16 0.43
CA PHE A 386 -6.99 6.54 0.59
C PHE A 386 -7.83 7.53 -0.22
N ASP A 387 -8.12 7.22 -1.48
CA ASP A 387 -9.00 8.05 -2.30
C ASP A 387 -10.41 8.12 -1.72
N THR A 388 -10.95 7.01 -1.28
CA THR A 388 -12.26 6.95 -0.65
C THR A 388 -12.29 7.78 0.63
N LEU A 389 -11.29 7.63 1.50
CA LEU A 389 -11.20 8.39 2.75
C LEU A 389 -11.05 9.89 2.47
N ARG A 390 -10.18 10.28 1.53
CA ARG A 390 -9.96 11.66 1.15
C ARG A 390 -11.21 12.32 0.61
N VAL A 391 -11.74 11.81 -0.50
CA VAL A 391 -12.82 12.46 -1.27
C VAL A 391 -14.16 12.40 -0.53
N ARG A 392 -14.46 11.26 0.10
CA ARG A 392 -15.78 11.01 0.70
C ARG A 392 -15.85 11.31 2.19
N CYS A 393 -14.73 11.64 2.84
CA CYS A 393 -14.70 11.96 4.25
C CYS A 393 -13.93 13.25 4.52
N ILE A 394 -12.60 13.26 4.36
CA ILE A 394 -11.75 14.34 4.88
C ILE A 394 -12.08 15.69 4.25
N GLU A 395 -12.19 15.78 2.93
CA GLU A 395 -12.45 17.03 2.22
C GLU A 395 -13.77 17.70 2.64
N GLY A 396 -14.77 16.91 3.01
CA GLY A 396 -16.10 17.38 3.39
C GLY A 396 -16.33 17.58 4.90
N ILE A 397 -15.32 17.41 5.77
CA ILE A 397 -15.45 17.63 7.20
C ILE A 397 -15.74 19.11 7.51
N THR A 398 -16.72 19.38 8.40
CA THR A 398 -17.05 20.71 8.90
C THR A 398 -16.92 20.74 10.43
N ALA A 399 -16.36 21.81 10.98
CA ALA A 399 -16.14 21.93 12.42
C ALA A 399 -17.36 22.49 13.18
N ASN A 400 -17.60 22.00 14.40
CA ASN A 400 -18.57 22.52 15.34
C ASN A 400 -17.89 23.51 16.31
N ALA A 401 -17.45 24.66 15.81
CA ALA A 401 -16.58 25.59 16.52
C ALA A 401 -17.15 26.07 17.87
N GLU A 402 -18.46 26.39 17.93
CA GLU A 402 -19.13 26.85 19.18
C GLU A 402 -19.16 25.74 20.23
N LYS A 403 -19.40 24.49 19.82
CA LYS A 403 -19.35 23.35 20.74
C LYS A 403 -17.96 23.15 21.30
N CYS A 404 -16.94 23.15 20.44
CA CYS A 404 -15.55 23.04 20.86
C CYS A 404 -15.15 24.15 21.84
N ARG A 405 -15.54 25.39 21.58
CA ARG A 405 -15.30 26.53 22.46
C ARG A 405 -15.98 26.36 23.80
N SER A 406 -17.26 25.96 23.81
CA SER A 406 -18.03 25.74 25.03
C SER A 406 -17.41 24.64 25.90
N GLU A 407 -16.94 23.55 25.30
CA GLU A 407 -16.25 22.47 26.03
C GLU A 407 -14.96 22.96 26.70
N VAL A 408 -14.16 23.79 26.02
CA VAL A 408 -12.96 24.39 26.63
C VAL A 408 -13.33 25.27 27.82
N HIS A 409 -14.34 26.16 27.69
CA HIS A 409 -14.73 27.04 28.75
C HIS A 409 -15.27 26.30 29.99
N ASN A 410 -15.93 25.16 29.78
CA ASN A 410 -16.50 24.37 30.85
C ASN A 410 -15.55 23.35 31.46
N SER A 411 -14.40 23.12 30.82
CA SER A 411 -13.42 22.13 31.29
C SER A 411 -12.59 22.66 32.46
N ILE A 412 -12.38 21.80 33.45
CA ILE A 412 -11.44 22.06 34.55
C ILE A 412 -9.98 22.08 34.02
N GLY A 413 -9.70 21.43 32.89
CA GLY A 413 -8.37 21.36 32.27
C GLY A 413 -7.73 22.72 31.95
N VAL A 414 -8.55 23.79 31.79
CA VAL A 414 -8.03 25.16 31.58
C VAL A 414 -7.18 25.68 32.75
N VAL A 415 -7.40 25.12 33.98
CA VAL A 415 -6.56 25.47 35.13
C VAL A 415 -5.07 25.20 34.90
N THR A 416 -4.74 24.28 34.03
CA THR A 416 -3.35 23.94 33.67
C THR A 416 -2.64 25.13 33.02
N ALA A 417 -3.34 25.93 32.22
CA ALA A 417 -2.79 27.14 31.61
C ALA A 417 -2.47 28.22 32.67
N LEU A 418 -3.07 28.16 33.84
CA LEU A 418 -2.83 29.09 34.94
C LEU A 418 -1.63 28.70 35.80
N ASN A 419 -1.20 27.41 35.77
CA ASN A 419 -0.10 26.91 36.63
C ASN A 419 1.15 27.76 36.60
N PRO A 420 1.65 28.25 35.45
CA PRO A 420 2.87 29.06 35.40
C PRO A 420 2.76 30.38 36.18
N VAL A 421 1.56 30.91 36.32
CA VAL A 421 1.25 32.20 36.94
C VAL A 421 0.83 32.05 38.43
N ILE A 422 -0.18 31.19 38.73
CA ILE A 422 -0.70 31.08 40.08
C ILE A 422 -0.07 29.96 40.91
N GLY A 423 0.74 29.11 40.29
CA GLY A 423 1.41 27.97 40.90
C GLY A 423 0.48 26.77 41.14
N TYR A 424 1.08 25.58 41.20
CA TYR A 424 0.38 24.29 41.30
C TYR A 424 -0.56 24.17 42.46
N LYS A 425 -0.20 24.74 43.66
CA LYS A 425 -1.03 24.68 44.86
C LYS A 425 -2.36 25.42 44.72
N ASN A 426 -2.33 26.62 44.12
CA ASN A 426 -3.56 27.39 43.89
C ASN A 426 -4.40 26.74 42.78
N SER A 427 -3.75 26.28 41.70
CA SER A 427 -4.40 25.55 40.62
C SER A 427 -5.13 24.29 41.13
N THR A 428 -4.53 23.53 42.05
CA THR A 428 -5.16 22.35 42.67
C THR A 428 -6.38 22.72 43.50
N LYS A 429 -6.34 23.85 44.25
CA LYS A 429 -7.48 24.30 45.02
C LYS A 429 -8.68 24.69 44.11
N ILE A 430 -8.39 25.49 43.07
CA ILE A 430 -9.40 25.91 42.10
C ILE A 430 -10.00 24.70 41.37
N ALA A 431 -9.15 23.76 40.89
CA ALA A 431 -9.61 22.55 40.21
C ALA A 431 -10.53 21.70 41.11
N LYS A 432 -10.16 21.51 42.39
CA LYS A 432 -10.98 20.79 43.35
C LYS A 432 -12.33 21.44 43.57
N GLU A 433 -12.35 22.77 43.80
CA GLU A 433 -13.59 23.53 44.04
C GLU A 433 -14.46 23.50 42.76
N ALA A 434 -13.90 23.67 41.58
CA ALA A 434 -14.60 23.54 40.30
C ALA A 434 -15.28 22.19 40.17
N LEU A 435 -14.57 21.10 40.53
CA LEU A 435 -15.10 19.73 40.48
C LEU A 435 -16.25 19.52 41.47
N GLU A 436 -16.11 20.01 42.70
CA GLU A 436 -17.10 19.83 43.76
C GLU A 436 -18.36 20.69 43.56
N THR A 437 -18.22 21.88 42.99
CA THR A 437 -19.31 22.85 42.86
C THR A 437 -19.93 22.91 41.46
N GLY A 438 -19.27 22.34 40.43
CA GLY A 438 -19.68 22.47 39.03
C GLY A 438 -19.48 23.89 38.45
N ARG A 439 -18.77 24.77 39.15
CA ARG A 439 -18.52 26.17 38.73
C ARG A 439 -17.31 26.23 37.79
N SER A 440 -17.29 27.24 36.93
CA SER A 440 -16.19 27.42 36.01
C SER A 440 -14.89 27.83 36.72
N VAL A 441 -13.74 27.36 36.23
CA VAL A 441 -12.40 27.78 36.69
C VAL A 441 -12.26 29.31 36.58
N TYR A 442 -12.79 29.88 35.50
CA TYR A 442 -12.74 31.32 35.24
C TYR A 442 -13.41 32.13 36.38
N ASP A 443 -14.66 31.76 36.75
CA ASP A 443 -15.42 32.46 37.81
C ASP A 443 -14.73 32.32 39.16
N LEU A 444 -14.26 31.14 39.52
CA LEU A 444 -13.59 30.88 40.77
C LEU A 444 -12.29 31.67 40.94
N VAL A 445 -11.49 31.81 39.88
CA VAL A 445 -10.23 32.60 39.89
C VAL A 445 -10.54 34.08 40.16
N LEU A 446 -11.58 34.62 39.54
CA LEU A 446 -12.01 36.01 39.75
C LEU A 446 -12.59 36.22 41.16
N GLU A 447 -13.45 35.34 41.65
CA GLU A 447 -14.09 35.45 42.99
C GLU A 447 -13.04 35.37 44.10
N HIS A 448 -12.04 34.50 43.97
CA HIS A 448 -10.96 34.42 44.93
C HIS A 448 -9.95 35.56 44.81
N GLY A 449 -10.09 36.45 43.84
CA GLY A 449 -9.22 37.58 43.61
C GLY A 449 -7.74 37.18 43.35
N ILE A 450 -7.56 36.08 42.62
CA ILE A 450 -6.23 35.55 42.31
C ILE A 450 -5.60 36.31 41.12
N LEU A 451 -6.42 36.63 40.13
CA LEU A 451 -6.03 37.37 38.93
C LEU A 451 -7.07 38.43 38.60
N THR A 452 -6.65 39.47 37.88
CA THR A 452 -7.58 40.41 37.25
C THR A 452 -8.32 39.74 36.09
N LYS A 453 -9.46 40.30 35.69
CA LYS A 453 -10.17 39.84 34.51
C LYS A 453 -9.31 39.94 33.25
N GLU A 454 -8.55 41.02 33.09
CA GLU A 454 -7.67 41.29 31.95
C GLU A 454 -6.54 40.27 31.86
N ASP A 455 -5.89 39.97 33.00
CA ASP A 455 -4.85 38.93 33.07
C ASP A 455 -5.37 37.56 32.76
N LEU A 456 -6.55 37.22 33.30
CA LEU A 456 -7.19 35.93 33.09
C LEU A 456 -7.59 35.74 31.62
N ASP A 457 -8.21 36.77 31.02
CA ASP A 457 -8.55 36.77 29.59
C ASP A 457 -7.29 36.60 28.69
N THR A 458 -6.21 37.23 29.10
CA THR A 458 -4.92 37.10 28.40
C THR A 458 -4.35 35.68 28.50
N ILE A 459 -4.30 35.11 29.73
CA ILE A 459 -3.75 33.75 29.92
C ILE A 459 -4.59 32.70 29.18
N LEU A 460 -5.91 32.84 29.27
CA LEU A 460 -6.87 31.91 28.68
C LEU A 460 -7.26 32.25 27.23
N SER A 461 -6.53 33.18 26.60
CA SER A 461 -6.69 33.39 25.16
C SER A 461 -6.24 32.16 24.38
N PRO A 462 -6.90 31.81 23.28
CA PRO A 462 -6.52 30.65 22.46
C PRO A 462 -5.04 30.63 22.10
N GLU A 463 -4.48 31.79 21.74
CA GLU A 463 -3.08 31.94 21.31
C GLU A 463 -2.08 31.56 22.41
N ASN A 464 -2.45 31.79 23.67
CA ASN A 464 -1.59 31.54 24.83
C ASN A 464 -1.76 30.14 25.42
N MET A 465 -2.86 29.45 25.13
CA MET A 465 -3.12 28.10 25.63
C MET A 465 -2.57 26.97 24.73
N ILE A 466 -2.31 27.25 23.46
CA ILE A 466 -1.98 26.21 22.46
C ILE A 466 -0.48 26.04 22.15
N LYS A 467 0.36 26.85 22.80
CA LYS A 467 1.83 26.82 22.63
C LYS A 467 2.53 27.34 23.87
N PRO A 468 3.82 27.03 24.09
CA PRO A 468 4.60 27.63 25.17
C PRO A 468 4.65 29.16 25.00
N VAL A 469 4.22 29.90 26.02
CA VAL A 469 4.28 31.36 26.07
C VAL A 469 4.82 31.80 27.42
N LYS A 470 5.68 32.79 27.45
CA LYS A 470 6.14 33.45 28.66
C LYS A 470 5.28 34.70 28.85
N LEU A 471 4.41 34.68 29.85
CA LEU A 471 3.61 35.83 30.23
C LEU A 471 4.23 36.50 31.47
N ASP A 472 4.38 37.81 31.43
CA ASP A 472 4.88 38.62 32.60
C ASP A 472 3.70 39.07 33.44
N ILE A 473 2.93 38.10 33.93
CA ILE A 473 1.74 38.28 34.76
C ILE A 473 2.03 37.68 36.15
N LYS A 474 1.65 38.40 37.21
CA LYS A 474 1.82 37.97 38.61
C LYS A 474 0.47 37.88 39.30
N PRO A 475 0.23 36.87 40.16
CA PRO A 475 -0.99 36.78 40.92
C PRO A 475 -1.12 37.97 41.89
N MET A 476 -2.36 38.36 42.14
CA MET A 476 -2.66 39.49 43.08
C MET A 476 -2.44 39.06 44.52
N LYS A 477 -2.51 37.79 44.86
CA LYS A 477 -2.32 37.21 46.21
C LYS A 477 -1.56 35.89 46.17
#